data_ef570e857cf3766c9d6b82695e5f9c32
#
_entry.id   ef570e857cf3766c9d6b82695e5f9c32
#
_cell.length_a   1.000
_cell.length_b   1.000
_cell.length_c   1.000
_cell.angle_alpha   90.00
_cell.angle_beta   90.00
_cell.angle_gamma   90.00
#
_symmetry.space_group_name_H-M   'P 1'
#
loop_
_entity.id
_entity.type
_entity.pdbx_description
1 polymer ?
#
loop_
_entity_poly.entity_id
_entity_poly.type
_entity_poly.pdbx_seq_one_letter_code
_entity_poly.pdbx_strand_id
1 'polypeptide(L)'
;MANPIVTIEMESGAVMSGELYPEIAPNTVNNFIALANSGFYDGVVFHRVIPGFMIQGGDPDGNGTGGPGYEIKGEFSANGFKNDLKHTLGVLSMART
;
A
#
# COMPACT_ATOMS: atom_id res chain seq x y z
N MET A 1 12.81 14.29 -10.02
CA MET A 1 12.31 13.07 -10.63
C MET A 1 10.81 12.97 -10.43
N ALA A 2 10.12 12.39 -11.40
CA ALA A 2 8.69 12.15 -11.25
C ALA A 2 8.45 11.05 -10.20
N ASN A 3 7.37 11.18 -9.45
CA ASN A 3 6.98 10.15 -8.49
C ASN A 3 6.48 8.90 -9.23
N PRO A 4 6.77 7.70 -8.70
CA PRO A 4 6.24 6.47 -9.27
C PRO A 4 4.72 6.43 -9.27
N ILE A 5 4.15 5.85 -10.31
CA ILE A 5 2.71 5.63 -10.42
C ILE A 5 2.44 4.13 -10.33
N VAL A 6 1.53 3.74 -9.43
CA VAL A 6 1.05 2.37 -9.34
C VAL A 6 -0.30 2.25 -10.03
N THR A 7 -0.49 1.14 -10.74
CA THR A 7 -1.76 0.82 -11.37
C THR A 7 -2.30 -0.46 -10.76
N ILE A 8 -3.54 -0.42 -10.30
CA ILE A 8 -4.24 -1.58 -9.72
C ILE A 8 -5.34 -1.97 -10.67
N GLU A 9 -5.17 -3.13 -11.34
CA GLU A 9 -6.16 -3.66 -12.26
C GLU A 9 -7.00 -4.71 -11.55
N MET A 10 -8.31 -4.50 -11.55
CA MET A 10 -9.27 -5.41 -10.92
C MET A 10 -9.65 -6.53 -11.87
N GLU A 11 -10.16 -7.64 -11.32
CA GLU A 11 -10.65 -8.77 -12.12
C GLU A 11 -11.73 -8.35 -13.13
N SER A 12 -12.53 -7.36 -12.77
CA SER A 12 -13.57 -6.82 -13.64
C SER A 12 -13.03 -6.01 -14.82
N GLY A 13 -11.73 -5.71 -14.83
CA GLY A 13 -11.10 -4.82 -15.81
C GLY A 13 -11.04 -3.37 -15.36
N ALA A 14 -11.63 -3.02 -14.23
CA ALA A 14 -11.53 -1.66 -13.69
C ALA A 14 -10.09 -1.37 -13.25
N VAL A 15 -9.65 -0.13 -13.45
CA VAL A 15 -8.28 0.28 -13.16
C VAL A 15 -8.28 1.46 -12.19
N MET A 16 -7.44 1.35 -11.14
CA MET A 16 -7.16 2.45 -10.23
C MET A 16 -5.70 2.83 -10.38
N SER A 17 -5.38 4.12 -10.30
CA SER A 17 -4.01 4.62 -10.37
C SER A 17 -3.70 5.44 -9.13
N GLY A 18 -2.49 5.30 -8.61
CA GLY A 18 -2.05 6.05 -7.46
C GLY A 18 -0.63 6.56 -7.65
N GLU A 19 -0.32 7.69 -7.03
CA GLU A 19 1.02 8.26 -7.02
C GLU A 19 1.68 7.94 -5.68
N LEU A 20 2.94 7.49 -5.74
CA LEU A 20 3.71 7.15 -4.55
C LEU A 20 4.71 8.27 -4.25
N TYR A 21 5.02 8.49 -2.97
CA TYR A 21 5.87 9.59 -2.52
C TYR A 21 7.13 9.07 -1.84
N PRO A 22 8.17 8.66 -2.62
CA PRO A 22 9.39 8.12 -2.04
C PRO A 22 10.18 9.13 -1.20
N GLU A 23 9.99 10.42 -1.42
CA GLU A 23 10.63 11.46 -0.61
C GLU A 23 10.07 11.49 0.81
N ILE A 24 8.83 11.07 1.00
CA ILE A 24 8.15 11.10 2.31
C ILE A 24 8.30 9.76 3.02
N ALA A 25 8.17 8.66 2.31
CA ALA A 25 8.23 7.31 2.88
C ALA A 25 9.09 6.39 1.99
N PRO A 26 10.43 6.59 1.97
CA PRO A 26 11.29 5.90 1.01
C PRO A 26 11.29 4.38 1.14
N ASN A 27 11.38 3.85 2.35
CA ASN A 27 11.41 2.40 2.55
C ASN A 27 10.06 1.77 2.24
N THR A 28 8.98 2.42 2.63
CA THR A 28 7.62 1.96 2.35
C THR A 28 7.37 1.89 0.85
N VAL A 29 7.71 2.96 0.11
CA VAL A 29 7.52 3.02 -1.34
C VAL A 29 8.40 1.99 -2.05
N ASN A 30 9.68 1.92 -1.70
CA ASN A 30 10.59 0.97 -2.35
C ASN A 30 10.19 -0.46 -2.10
N ASN A 31 9.75 -0.78 -0.88
CA ASN A 31 9.25 -2.12 -0.54
C ASN A 31 8.00 -2.46 -1.36
N PHE A 32 7.06 -1.55 -1.45
CA PHE A 32 5.84 -1.74 -2.23
C PHE A 32 6.14 -1.98 -3.71
N ILE A 33 7.03 -1.18 -4.29
CA ILE A 33 7.44 -1.32 -5.70
C ILE A 33 8.10 -2.68 -5.94
N ALA A 34 9.01 -3.10 -5.05
CA ALA A 34 9.68 -4.38 -5.18
C ALA A 34 8.68 -5.53 -5.13
N LEU A 35 7.73 -5.51 -4.21
CA LEU A 35 6.70 -6.52 -4.11
C LEU A 35 5.79 -6.53 -5.33
N ALA A 36 5.37 -5.36 -5.80
CA ALA A 36 4.52 -5.25 -6.98
C ALA A 36 5.21 -5.82 -8.22
N ASN A 37 6.48 -5.47 -8.43
CA ASN A 37 7.25 -5.94 -9.59
C ASN A 37 7.56 -7.44 -9.52
N SER A 38 7.58 -8.03 -8.33
CA SER A 38 7.80 -9.47 -8.17
C SER A 38 6.53 -10.30 -8.37
N GLY A 39 5.38 -9.66 -8.51
CA GLY A 39 4.10 -10.36 -8.64
C GLY A 39 3.45 -10.71 -7.30
N PHE A 40 3.97 -10.21 -6.19
CA PHE A 40 3.45 -10.53 -4.86
C PHE A 40 1.96 -10.20 -4.71
N TYR A 41 1.52 -9.10 -5.30
CA TYR A 41 0.12 -8.65 -5.19
C TYR A 41 -0.80 -9.25 -6.25
N ASP A 42 -0.28 -10.01 -7.20
CA ASP A 42 -1.12 -10.61 -8.25
C ASP A 42 -2.02 -11.67 -7.64
N GLY A 43 -3.32 -11.57 -7.91
CA GLY A 43 -4.31 -12.51 -7.39
C GLY A 43 -4.78 -12.27 -5.96
N VAL A 44 -4.25 -11.26 -5.25
CA VAL A 44 -4.73 -10.92 -3.91
C VAL A 44 -6.08 -10.20 -3.99
N VAL A 45 -6.82 -10.24 -2.89
CA VAL A 45 -8.16 -9.66 -2.83
C VAL A 45 -8.22 -8.50 -1.81
N PHE A 46 -9.24 -7.67 -1.94
CA PHE A 46 -9.59 -6.71 -0.89
C PHE A 46 -10.44 -7.47 0.14
N HIS A 47 -9.79 -8.00 1.16
CA HIS A 47 -10.42 -8.86 2.16
C HIS A 47 -11.20 -8.12 3.23
N ARG A 48 -11.07 -6.80 3.28
CA ARG A 48 -11.78 -5.98 4.27
C ARG A 48 -12.28 -4.71 3.59
N VAL A 49 -13.59 -4.52 3.59
CA VAL A 49 -14.24 -3.35 2.98
C VAL A 49 -15.19 -2.76 4.00
N ILE A 50 -14.95 -1.52 4.38
CA ILE A 50 -15.80 -0.80 5.33
C ILE A 50 -16.35 0.45 4.63
N PRO A 51 -17.64 0.48 4.25
CA PRO A 51 -18.23 1.64 3.59
C PRO A 51 -18.04 2.92 4.40
N GLY A 52 -17.66 4.00 3.72
CA GLY A 52 -17.43 5.29 4.37
C GLY A 52 -16.13 5.39 5.15
N PHE A 53 -15.28 4.36 5.13
CA PHE A 53 -14.02 4.35 5.84
C PHE A 53 -12.85 3.94 4.94
N MET A 54 -12.74 2.66 4.59
CA MET A 54 -11.58 2.19 3.80
C MET A 54 -11.84 0.82 3.17
N ILE A 55 -10.94 0.44 2.27
CA ILE A 55 -10.77 -0.95 1.81
C ILE A 55 -9.33 -1.36 2.12
N GLN A 56 -9.14 -2.63 2.45
CA GLN A 56 -7.82 -3.19 2.76
C GLN A 56 -7.55 -4.42 1.92
N GLY A 57 -6.37 -4.51 1.36
CA GLY A 57 -5.97 -5.63 0.54
C GLY A 57 -4.46 -5.84 0.56
N GLY A 58 -3.97 -6.77 -0.26
CA GLY A 58 -2.55 -7.04 -0.41
C GLY A 58 -2.04 -8.20 0.43
N ASP A 59 -2.91 -8.85 1.20
CA ASP A 59 -2.57 -10.04 1.99
C ASP A 59 -2.72 -11.29 1.11
N PRO A 60 -1.66 -12.06 0.88
CA PRO A 60 -1.75 -13.28 0.06
C PRO A 60 -2.67 -14.34 0.67
N ASP A 61 -2.86 -14.34 1.99
CA ASP A 61 -3.79 -15.24 2.65
C ASP A 61 -5.24 -14.72 2.65
N GLY A 62 -5.45 -13.45 2.33
CA GLY A 62 -6.76 -12.85 2.20
C GLY A 62 -7.54 -12.72 3.49
N ASN A 63 -6.89 -12.67 4.66
CA ASN A 63 -7.55 -12.63 5.96
C ASN A 63 -6.95 -11.64 6.95
N GLY A 64 -5.93 -10.89 6.55
CA GLY A 64 -5.28 -9.90 7.39
C GLY A 64 -4.08 -10.41 8.18
N THR A 65 -3.73 -11.70 8.07
CA THR A 65 -2.62 -12.29 8.84
C THR A 65 -1.40 -12.63 7.99
N GLY A 66 -1.53 -12.63 6.68
CA GLY A 66 -0.41 -12.94 5.78
C GLY A 66 0.45 -11.72 5.48
N GLY A 67 1.60 -11.97 4.85
CA GLY A 67 2.51 -10.93 4.46
C GLY A 67 3.70 -11.49 3.68
N PRO A 68 4.70 -10.65 3.35
CA PRO A 68 5.84 -11.08 2.53
C PRO A 68 6.90 -11.89 3.29
N GLY A 69 6.67 -12.18 4.57
CA GLY A 69 7.62 -12.92 5.40
C GLY A 69 8.58 -12.03 6.19
N TYR A 70 8.43 -10.72 6.10
CA TYR A 70 9.22 -9.74 6.85
C TYR A 70 8.39 -8.48 7.10
N GLU A 71 8.89 -7.63 7.98
CA GLU A 71 8.28 -6.35 8.28
C GLU A 71 9.27 -5.22 8.03
N ILE A 72 8.74 -4.01 7.76
CA ILE A 72 9.54 -2.80 7.68
C ILE A 72 9.09 -1.82 8.75
N LYS A 73 10.02 -0.92 9.14
CA LYS A 73 9.71 0.12 10.12
C LYS A 73 8.74 1.14 9.52
N GLY A 74 7.72 1.50 10.26
CA GLY A 74 6.78 2.54 9.85
C GLY A 74 7.47 3.89 9.66
N GLU A 75 7.17 4.55 8.56
CA GLU A 75 7.76 5.85 8.20
C GLU A 75 6.76 6.97 8.48
N PHE A 76 6.57 7.26 9.75
CA PHE A 76 5.68 8.31 10.21
C PHE A 76 6.35 9.12 11.32
N SER A 77 5.76 10.25 11.70
CA SER A 77 6.39 11.23 12.58
C SER A 77 6.85 10.65 13.92
N ALA A 78 6.10 9.71 14.50
CA ALA A 78 6.46 9.08 15.78
C ALA A 78 7.76 8.27 15.69
N ASN A 79 8.19 7.84 14.50
CA ASN A 79 9.44 7.11 14.26
C ASN A 79 10.56 8.01 13.75
N GLY A 80 10.43 9.33 13.87
CA GLY A 80 11.45 10.29 13.48
C GLY A 80 11.43 10.67 12.00
N PHE A 81 10.45 10.23 11.24
CA PHE A 81 10.29 10.64 9.85
C PHE A 81 9.37 11.84 9.75
N LYS A 82 9.79 12.84 8.97
CA LYS A 82 8.91 13.96 8.67
C LYS A 82 7.88 13.50 7.63
N ASN A 83 6.69 13.18 8.12
CA ASN A 83 5.60 12.70 7.27
C ASN A 83 4.35 13.50 7.57
N ASP A 84 4.05 14.46 6.72
CA ASP A 84 2.92 15.37 6.86
C ASP A 84 1.68 14.88 6.10
N LEU A 85 1.74 13.71 5.47
CA LEU A 85 0.59 13.16 4.74
C LEU A 85 -0.50 12.73 5.71
N LYS A 86 -1.72 13.17 5.43
CA LYS A 86 -2.91 12.82 6.20
C LYS A 86 -3.73 11.77 5.49
N HIS A 87 -4.46 10.98 6.25
CA HIS A 87 -5.36 9.96 5.71
C HIS A 87 -6.66 10.61 5.22
N THR A 88 -6.58 11.30 4.09
CA THR A 88 -7.73 11.89 3.42
C THR A 88 -8.27 10.93 2.36
N LEU A 89 -9.39 11.30 1.74
CA LEU A 89 -9.99 10.48 0.69
C LEU A 89 -8.98 10.19 -0.43
N GLY A 90 -8.87 8.94 -0.83
CA GLY A 90 -8.01 8.52 -1.93
C GLY A 90 -6.55 8.25 -1.53
N VAL A 91 -6.21 8.29 -0.25
CA VAL A 91 -4.84 8.04 0.21
C VAL A 91 -4.60 6.54 0.43
N LEU A 92 -3.44 6.06 -0.06
CA LEU A 92 -2.93 4.72 0.25
C LEU A 92 -2.14 4.78 1.55
N SER A 93 -2.44 3.86 2.46
CA SER A 93 -1.75 3.76 3.74
C SER A 93 -1.38 2.31 4.01
N MET A 94 -0.16 2.09 4.52
CA MET A 94 0.27 0.74 4.89
C MET A 94 -0.46 0.29 6.15
N ALA A 95 -1.03 -0.92 6.08
CA ALA A 95 -1.64 -1.54 7.25
C ALA A 95 -0.56 -1.96 8.25
N ARG A 96 -0.87 -1.86 9.53
CA ARG A 96 0.03 -2.29 10.60
C ARG A 96 -0.77 -2.78 11.80
N THR A 97 -0.12 -3.56 12.64
CA THR A 97 -0.68 -4.02 13.90
C THR A 97 -0.42 -3.02 15.03
#